data_bf1ae84cde8e2875b10ecc7ef0b4288b
#
_entry.id   bf1ae84cde8e2875b10ecc7ef0b4288b
#
_cell.length_a   1.000
_cell.length_b   1.000
_cell.length_c   1.000
_cell.angle_alpha   90.00
_cell.angle_beta   90.00
_cell.angle_gamma   90.00
#
_symmetry.space_group_name_H-M   'P 1'
#
loop_
_entity.id
_entity.type
_entity.pdbx_description
1 polymer ?
#
loop_
_entity_poly.entity_id
_entity_poly.type
_entity_poly.pdbx_seq_one_letter_code
_entity_poly.pdbx_strand_id
1 'polypeptide(L)'
;MGGASAGRALTAQKIKNIPRRLAPADKELYHMEKPVALGADHGGFALKEAVRAHLDERGVPYVDYGTHSEASVDYPDMAVPPCEAVVRGECACALLFCGTGVGISMAANKLDGIRACCCSDAFSAKYTRLHNDANALCLGGRVVGPGLACELVDLFLDTPFEGGRHAGRVAKISALEQR
;
A
#
# COMPACT_ATOMS: atom_id res chain seq x y z
N MET A 1 46.39 -33.78 38.99
CA MET A 1 45.81 -32.56 39.57
C MET A 1 45.08 -31.85 38.46
N GLY A 2 43.75 -31.99 38.47
CA GLY A 2 42.88 -31.44 37.46
C GLY A 2 42.39 -30.07 37.88
N GLY A 3 42.32 -29.14 36.95
CA GLY A 3 41.68 -27.84 37.09
C GLY A 3 40.57 -27.71 36.06
N ALA A 4 39.34 -27.99 36.47
CA ALA A 4 38.16 -27.77 35.64
C ALA A 4 37.77 -26.28 35.71
N SER A 5 37.85 -25.58 34.58
CA SER A 5 37.34 -24.24 34.42
C SER A 5 35.82 -24.28 34.29
N ALA A 6 35.13 -23.81 35.30
CA ALA A 6 33.68 -23.67 35.33
C ALA A 6 33.27 -22.47 34.47
N GLY A 7 32.64 -22.75 33.37
CA GLY A 7 31.95 -21.74 32.54
C GLY A 7 30.78 -21.14 33.33
N ARG A 8 30.85 -19.85 33.68
CA ARG A 8 29.77 -19.12 34.32
C ARG A 8 28.60 -18.91 33.33
N ALA A 9 27.51 -19.60 33.58
CA ALA A 9 26.23 -19.33 32.97
C ALA A 9 25.79 -17.90 33.35
N LEU A 10 25.53 -17.06 32.34
CA LEU A 10 24.97 -15.73 32.51
C LEU A 10 23.52 -15.87 32.98
N THR A 11 23.23 -15.38 34.18
CA THR A 11 21.91 -15.42 34.79
C THR A 11 20.93 -14.49 34.05
N ALA A 12 19.65 -14.88 34.01
CA ALA A 12 18.54 -14.19 33.34
C ALA A 12 18.39 -12.68 33.69
N GLN A 13 19.05 -12.20 34.72
CA GLN A 13 19.03 -10.82 35.19
C GLN A 13 19.88 -9.86 34.29
N LYS A 14 20.86 -10.38 33.53
CA LYS A 14 21.70 -9.55 32.65
C LYS A 14 21.08 -9.27 31.27
N ILE A 15 20.00 -9.98 30.90
CA ILE A 15 19.31 -9.80 29.63
C ILE A 15 18.37 -8.57 29.66
N LYS A 16 18.03 -8.03 30.83
CA LYS A 16 17.11 -6.90 30.99
C LYS A 16 17.71 -5.52 30.66
N ASN A 17 19.01 -5.41 30.44
CA ASN A 17 19.71 -4.12 30.22
C ASN A 17 20.35 -4.03 28.83
N ILE A 18 19.85 -4.73 27.81
CA ILE A 18 20.17 -4.37 26.43
C ILE A 18 19.33 -3.12 26.15
N PRO A 19 19.97 -1.95 25.86
CA PRO A 19 19.20 -0.79 25.46
C PRO A 19 18.36 -1.18 24.26
N ARG A 20 17.02 -1.05 24.38
CA ARG A 20 16.12 -1.12 23.22
C ARG A 20 16.76 -0.24 22.15
N ARG A 21 17.07 -0.79 20.99
CA ARG A 21 17.39 0.02 19.81
C ARG A 21 16.40 1.17 19.82
N LEU A 22 16.94 2.39 19.90
CA LEU A 22 16.16 3.60 19.74
C LEU A 22 15.28 3.37 18.52
N ALA A 23 13.97 3.39 18.75
CA ALA A 23 13.02 3.48 17.65
C ALA A 23 13.49 4.65 16.78
N PRO A 24 13.46 4.53 15.43
CA PRO A 24 13.77 5.69 14.59
C PRO A 24 12.90 6.83 15.09
N ALA A 25 13.59 7.94 15.43
CA ALA A 25 12.97 9.13 15.96
C ALA A 25 11.72 9.47 15.14
N ASP A 26 10.61 9.65 15.84
CA ASP A 26 9.40 10.35 15.44
C ASP A 26 9.32 10.70 13.93
N LYS A 27 9.13 9.69 13.07
CA LYS A 27 8.33 9.91 11.89
C LYS A 27 6.96 10.21 12.49
N GLU A 28 6.54 11.47 12.46
CA GLU A 28 5.14 11.81 12.55
C GLU A 28 4.43 10.80 11.67
N LEU A 29 3.77 9.84 12.30
CA LEU A 29 2.87 8.92 11.62
C LEU A 29 1.92 9.85 10.88
N TYR A 30 2.02 9.85 9.56
CA TYR A 30 1.08 10.57 8.71
C TYR A 30 -0.27 9.97 9.07
N HIS A 31 -0.98 10.61 10.01
CA HIS A 31 -2.32 10.23 10.40
C HIS A 31 -3.20 10.47 9.18
N MET A 32 -3.40 9.42 8.40
CA MET A 32 -4.42 9.46 7.36
C MET A 32 -5.75 9.61 8.08
N GLU A 33 -6.34 10.81 7.98
CA GLU A 33 -7.65 11.12 8.57
C GLU A 33 -8.76 10.20 8.02
N LYS A 34 -8.52 9.56 6.88
CA LYS A 34 -9.46 8.68 6.18
C LYS A 34 -8.81 7.31 5.92
N PRO A 35 -9.61 6.23 5.95
CA PRO A 35 -9.11 4.88 5.68
C PRO A 35 -8.63 4.73 4.21
N VAL A 36 -7.84 3.69 3.98
CA VAL A 36 -7.47 3.20 2.65
C VAL A 36 -8.55 2.24 2.17
N ALA A 37 -8.94 2.32 0.89
CA ALA A 37 -9.85 1.36 0.28
C ALA A 37 -9.05 0.19 -0.33
N LEU A 38 -9.40 -1.07 0.00
CA LEU A 38 -8.79 -2.27 -0.58
C LEU A 38 -9.76 -2.93 -1.54
N GLY A 39 -9.28 -3.37 -2.71
CA GLY A 39 -10.04 -4.16 -3.66
C GLY A 39 -9.16 -5.16 -4.40
N ALA A 40 -9.63 -6.39 -4.60
CA ALA A 40 -8.89 -7.41 -5.33
C ALA A 40 -9.81 -8.35 -6.09
N ASP A 41 -9.32 -8.90 -7.22
CA ASP A 41 -9.86 -10.15 -7.77
C ASP A 41 -9.21 -11.36 -7.11
N HIS A 42 -9.60 -12.57 -7.54
CA HIS A 42 -9.05 -13.82 -7.04
C HIS A 42 -7.53 -13.96 -7.29
N GLY A 43 -7.00 -13.38 -8.38
CA GLY A 43 -5.57 -13.42 -8.71
C GLY A 43 -4.72 -12.45 -7.85
N GLY A 44 -5.35 -11.45 -7.24
CA GLY A 44 -4.73 -10.50 -6.31
C GLY A 44 -5.03 -10.77 -4.84
N PHE A 45 -5.93 -11.71 -4.52
CA PHE A 45 -6.45 -11.94 -3.17
C PHE A 45 -5.35 -12.19 -2.14
N ALA A 46 -4.45 -13.15 -2.40
CA ALA A 46 -3.37 -13.47 -1.46
C ALA A 46 -2.45 -12.27 -1.19
N LEU A 47 -2.16 -11.46 -2.22
CA LEU A 47 -1.35 -10.26 -2.07
C LEU A 47 -2.08 -9.17 -1.29
N LYS A 48 -3.40 -9.00 -1.51
CA LYS A 48 -4.24 -8.09 -0.71
C LYS A 48 -4.21 -8.48 0.76
N GLU A 49 -4.33 -9.77 1.10
CA GLU A 49 -4.29 -10.22 2.49
C GLU A 49 -2.92 -9.97 3.15
N ALA A 50 -1.82 -10.15 2.43
CA ALA A 50 -0.49 -9.81 2.94
C ALA A 50 -0.33 -8.30 3.21
N VAL A 51 -0.82 -7.46 2.29
CA VAL A 51 -0.81 -5.99 2.47
C VAL A 51 -1.76 -5.59 3.60
N ARG A 52 -2.93 -6.22 3.74
CA ARG A 52 -3.86 -5.96 4.85
C ARG A 52 -3.19 -6.21 6.21
N ALA A 53 -2.50 -7.34 6.35
CA ALA A 53 -1.74 -7.64 7.58
C ALA A 53 -0.65 -6.58 7.86
N HIS A 54 0.04 -6.11 6.82
CA HIS A 54 1.03 -5.03 6.95
C HIS A 54 0.39 -3.69 7.38
N LEU A 55 -0.79 -3.35 6.86
CA LEU A 55 -1.53 -2.16 7.30
C LEU A 55 -1.97 -2.27 8.77
N ASP A 56 -2.39 -3.47 9.21
CA ASP A 56 -2.70 -3.75 10.62
C ASP A 56 -1.47 -3.52 11.52
N GLU A 57 -0.30 -4.01 11.12
CA GLU A 57 0.97 -3.79 11.86
C GLU A 57 1.37 -2.32 11.92
N ARG A 58 1.06 -1.55 10.87
CA ARG A 58 1.32 -0.10 10.81
C ARG A 58 0.25 0.73 11.53
N GLY A 59 -0.88 0.15 11.91
CA GLY A 59 -2.03 0.88 12.45
C GLY A 59 -2.71 1.80 11.43
N VAL A 60 -2.60 1.49 10.13
CA VAL A 60 -3.24 2.26 9.05
C VAL A 60 -4.69 1.76 8.89
N PRO A 61 -5.72 2.61 9.05
CA PRO A 61 -7.10 2.20 8.90
C PRO A 61 -7.43 1.92 7.43
N TYR A 62 -8.24 0.88 7.19
CA TYR A 62 -8.70 0.53 5.85
C TYR A 62 -10.14 0.03 5.84
N VAL A 63 -10.75 0.03 4.65
CA VAL A 63 -12.02 -0.63 4.32
C VAL A 63 -11.76 -1.66 3.22
N ASP A 64 -12.07 -2.92 3.49
CA ASP A 64 -11.91 -4.01 2.53
C ASP A 64 -13.20 -4.25 1.74
N TYR A 65 -13.19 -3.91 0.46
CA TYR A 65 -14.30 -4.07 -0.49
C TYR A 65 -14.30 -5.43 -1.20
N GLY A 66 -13.36 -6.32 -0.89
CA GLY A 66 -13.29 -7.68 -1.45
C GLY A 66 -12.18 -7.85 -2.51
N THR A 67 -12.06 -9.03 -3.19
CA THR A 67 -12.79 -10.25 -2.82
C THR A 67 -12.31 -10.81 -1.47
N HIS A 68 -13.11 -11.67 -0.86
CA HIS A 68 -12.80 -12.30 0.43
C HIS A 68 -12.46 -13.80 0.29
N SER A 69 -12.19 -14.28 -0.92
CA SER A 69 -11.84 -15.67 -1.23
C SER A 69 -11.07 -15.78 -2.54
N GLU A 70 -10.54 -16.97 -2.82
CA GLU A 70 -9.89 -17.31 -4.09
C GLU A 70 -10.88 -17.71 -5.19
N ALA A 71 -12.19 -17.63 -4.93
CA ALA A 71 -13.21 -17.87 -5.96
C ALA A 71 -13.09 -16.84 -7.08
N SER A 72 -13.24 -17.30 -8.33
CA SER A 72 -13.10 -16.45 -9.50
C SER A 72 -14.14 -15.32 -9.50
N VAL A 73 -13.65 -14.09 -9.62
CA VAL A 73 -14.44 -12.86 -9.78
C VAL A 73 -13.76 -11.95 -10.79
N ASP A 74 -14.52 -11.07 -11.41
CA ASP A 74 -14.02 -10.17 -12.43
C ASP A 74 -13.39 -8.92 -11.79
N TYR A 75 -12.12 -8.62 -12.16
CA TYR A 75 -11.39 -7.49 -11.62
C TYR A 75 -12.05 -6.12 -11.86
N PRO A 76 -12.80 -5.86 -12.95
CA PRO A 76 -13.48 -4.58 -13.11
C PRO A 76 -14.52 -4.34 -12.01
N ASP A 77 -15.28 -5.37 -11.63
CA ASP A 77 -16.29 -5.25 -10.57
C ASP A 77 -15.64 -4.98 -9.20
N MET A 78 -14.43 -5.51 -9.00
CA MET A 78 -13.66 -5.30 -7.77
C MET A 78 -12.96 -3.94 -7.72
N ALA A 79 -12.77 -3.27 -8.87
CA ALA A 79 -12.19 -1.93 -8.92
C ALA A 79 -13.20 -0.84 -8.53
N VAL A 80 -14.47 -0.99 -8.89
CA VAL A 80 -15.48 0.07 -8.80
C VAL A 80 -15.75 0.50 -7.36
N PRO A 81 -16.12 -0.37 -6.41
CA PRO A 81 -16.51 0.06 -5.05
C PRO A 81 -15.38 0.82 -4.31
N PRO A 82 -14.11 0.36 -4.27
CA PRO A 82 -13.04 1.09 -3.59
C PRO A 82 -12.72 2.43 -4.28
N CYS A 83 -12.78 2.49 -5.62
CA CYS A 83 -12.54 3.74 -6.35
C CYS A 83 -13.65 4.76 -6.10
N GLU A 84 -14.92 4.35 -6.10
CA GLU A 84 -16.04 5.24 -5.77
C GLU A 84 -15.94 5.78 -4.35
N ALA A 85 -15.49 4.98 -3.37
CA ALA A 85 -15.25 5.45 -2.01
C ALA A 85 -14.18 6.55 -1.95
N VAL A 86 -13.13 6.45 -2.81
CA VAL A 86 -12.12 7.51 -2.95
C VAL A 86 -12.72 8.76 -3.59
N VAL A 87 -13.49 8.62 -4.67
CA VAL A 87 -14.15 9.76 -5.35
C VAL A 87 -15.13 10.48 -4.42
N ARG A 88 -15.91 9.74 -3.62
CA ARG A 88 -16.81 10.32 -2.61
C ARG A 88 -16.08 10.94 -1.42
N GLY A 89 -14.75 10.77 -1.33
CA GLY A 89 -13.94 11.25 -0.23
C GLY A 89 -14.14 10.49 1.09
N GLU A 90 -14.66 9.29 1.04
CA GLU A 90 -14.81 8.36 2.18
C GLU A 90 -13.48 7.69 2.52
N CYS A 91 -12.67 7.40 1.49
CA CYS A 91 -11.32 6.87 1.61
C CYS A 91 -10.29 7.84 1.05
N ALA A 92 -9.07 7.79 1.57
CA ALA A 92 -7.97 8.66 1.13
C ALA A 92 -7.39 8.23 -0.23
N CYS A 93 -7.27 6.93 -0.46
CA CYS A 93 -6.78 6.32 -1.68
C CYS A 93 -7.24 4.87 -1.77
N ALA A 94 -7.03 4.24 -2.94
CA ALA A 94 -7.29 2.82 -3.15
C ALA A 94 -6.00 2.02 -3.35
N LEU A 95 -5.96 0.80 -2.81
CA LEU A 95 -4.98 -0.23 -3.13
C LEU A 95 -5.72 -1.38 -3.81
N LEU A 96 -5.36 -1.64 -5.07
CA LEU A 96 -6.07 -2.56 -5.94
C LEU A 96 -5.16 -3.69 -6.39
N PHE A 97 -5.68 -4.91 -6.36
CA PHE A 97 -4.89 -6.11 -6.63
C PHE A 97 -5.59 -7.00 -7.66
N CYS A 98 -4.85 -7.45 -8.68
CA CYS A 98 -5.29 -8.52 -9.56
C CYS A 98 -4.11 -9.40 -9.95
N GLY A 99 -4.23 -10.30 -10.91
CA GLY A 99 -3.12 -11.15 -11.30
C GLY A 99 -1.87 -10.38 -11.74
N THR A 100 -2.03 -9.28 -12.49
CA THR A 100 -0.92 -8.47 -13.01
C THR A 100 -0.91 -7.01 -12.53
N GLY A 101 -1.98 -6.53 -11.91
CA GLY A 101 -2.21 -5.12 -11.60
C GLY A 101 -2.68 -4.28 -12.80
N VAL A 102 -2.46 -4.77 -14.04
CA VAL A 102 -2.72 -4.00 -15.26
C VAL A 102 -4.21 -3.86 -15.53
N GLY A 103 -4.97 -4.98 -15.58
CA GLY A 103 -6.40 -4.95 -15.91
C GLY A 103 -7.20 -4.11 -14.91
N ILE A 104 -6.96 -4.28 -13.62
CA ILE A 104 -7.65 -3.53 -12.57
C ILE A 104 -7.31 -2.03 -12.61
N SER A 105 -6.08 -1.66 -13.01
CA SER A 105 -5.70 -0.25 -13.21
C SER A 105 -6.41 0.37 -14.41
N MET A 106 -6.60 -0.37 -15.49
CA MET A 106 -7.37 0.07 -16.66
C MET A 106 -8.84 0.31 -16.29
N ALA A 107 -9.44 -0.60 -15.51
CA ALA A 107 -10.82 -0.45 -15.03
C ALA A 107 -10.94 0.78 -14.11
N ALA A 108 -10.06 0.92 -13.12
CA ALA A 108 -10.04 2.05 -12.20
C ALA A 108 -9.93 3.40 -12.91
N ASN A 109 -9.10 3.51 -13.95
CA ASN A 109 -8.93 4.74 -14.75
C ASN A 109 -10.12 5.07 -15.68
N LYS A 110 -11.18 4.25 -15.69
CA LYS A 110 -12.45 4.60 -16.36
C LYS A 110 -13.40 5.38 -15.46
N LEU A 111 -13.08 5.49 -14.18
CA LEU A 111 -13.89 6.24 -13.22
C LEU A 111 -13.33 7.66 -13.10
N ASP A 112 -14.19 8.65 -13.31
CA ASP A 112 -13.82 10.07 -13.20
C ASP A 112 -13.28 10.37 -11.80
N GLY A 113 -12.20 11.13 -11.74
CA GLY A 113 -11.50 11.46 -10.50
C GLY A 113 -10.45 10.43 -10.04
N ILE A 114 -10.34 9.28 -10.72
CA ILE A 114 -9.32 8.26 -10.41
C ILE A 114 -8.08 8.42 -11.29
N ARG A 115 -6.94 8.40 -10.64
CA ARG A 115 -5.60 8.32 -11.25
C ARG A 115 -4.90 7.09 -10.72
N ALA A 116 -5.18 5.94 -11.36
CA ALA A 116 -4.65 4.64 -10.96
C ALA A 116 -3.33 4.35 -11.68
N CYS A 117 -2.36 3.88 -10.93
CA CYS A 117 -1.03 3.49 -11.43
C CYS A 117 -0.75 2.02 -11.13
N CYS A 118 -0.37 1.25 -12.15
CA CYS A 118 0.16 -0.09 -11.99
C CYS A 118 1.69 0.00 -11.79
N CYS A 119 2.18 -0.38 -10.61
CA CYS A 119 3.59 -0.30 -10.26
C CYS A 119 4.14 -1.67 -9.84
N SER A 120 5.42 -1.92 -10.17
CA SER A 120 6.15 -3.11 -9.75
C SER A 120 7.56 -2.78 -9.23
N ASP A 121 7.87 -1.49 -9.04
CA ASP A 121 9.14 -1.00 -8.56
C ASP A 121 8.96 0.23 -7.64
N ALA A 122 9.93 0.43 -6.75
CA ALA A 122 9.92 1.48 -5.74
C ALA A 122 9.97 2.89 -6.34
N PHE A 123 10.68 3.08 -7.44
CA PHE A 123 10.78 4.38 -8.09
C PHE A 123 9.41 4.82 -8.63
N SER A 124 8.74 3.96 -9.41
CA SER A 124 7.41 4.24 -9.96
C SER A 124 6.38 4.47 -8.87
N ALA A 125 6.35 3.65 -7.80
CA ALA A 125 5.40 3.78 -6.69
C ALA A 125 5.55 5.12 -5.96
N LYS A 126 6.78 5.59 -5.74
CA LYS A 126 7.06 6.89 -5.13
C LYS A 126 6.68 8.04 -6.06
N TYR A 127 7.14 8.00 -7.30
CA TYR A 127 7.00 9.13 -8.21
C TYR A 127 5.60 9.30 -8.79
N THR A 128 4.78 8.24 -8.81
CA THR A 128 3.37 8.37 -9.16
C THR A 128 2.59 9.21 -8.13
N ARG A 129 2.98 9.16 -6.85
CA ARG A 129 2.44 10.09 -5.85
C ARG A 129 3.05 11.47 -6.00
N LEU A 130 4.38 11.54 -6.01
CA LEU A 130 5.13 12.81 -6.00
C LEU A 130 4.77 13.71 -7.19
N HIS A 131 4.61 13.13 -8.40
CA HIS A 131 4.41 13.89 -9.65
C HIS A 131 2.99 13.84 -10.21
N ASN A 132 2.25 12.75 -9.99
CA ASN A 132 0.96 12.53 -10.64
C ASN A 132 -0.22 12.61 -9.66
N ASP A 133 0.06 12.78 -8.37
CA ASP A 133 -0.97 12.73 -7.32
C ASP A 133 -1.92 11.54 -7.51
N ALA A 134 -1.35 10.36 -7.81
CA ALA A 134 -2.13 9.15 -8.00
C ALA A 134 -2.90 8.82 -6.72
N ASN A 135 -4.17 8.49 -6.85
CA ASN A 135 -5.05 8.14 -5.75
C ASN A 135 -5.47 6.66 -5.75
N ALA A 136 -4.92 5.87 -6.66
CA ALA A 136 -5.05 4.41 -6.65
C ALA A 136 -3.72 3.75 -7.06
N LEU A 137 -3.22 2.83 -6.23
CA LEU A 137 -2.07 1.96 -6.53
C LEU A 137 -2.58 0.57 -6.90
N CYS A 138 -2.13 0.05 -8.04
CA CYS A 138 -2.51 -1.27 -8.54
C CYS A 138 -1.30 -2.20 -8.55
N LEU A 139 -1.41 -3.38 -7.94
CA LEU A 139 -0.32 -4.35 -7.80
C LEU A 139 -0.74 -5.71 -8.36
N GLY A 140 0.23 -6.43 -8.93
CA GLY A 140 0.02 -7.76 -9.49
C GLY A 140 0.43 -8.88 -8.54
N GLY A 141 -0.52 -9.72 -8.09
CA GLY A 141 -0.23 -10.84 -7.19
C GLY A 141 0.67 -11.93 -7.80
N ARG A 142 0.81 -11.94 -9.13
CA ARG A 142 1.72 -12.83 -9.86
C ARG A 142 3.00 -12.13 -10.33
N VAL A 143 3.17 -10.86 -9.99
CA VAL A 143 4.28 -10.00 -10.45
C VAL A 143 5.17 -9.59 -9.30
N VAL A 144 4.58 -9.14 -8.18
CA VAL A 144 5.34 -8.69 -7.01
C VAL A 144 5.12 -9.62 -5.82
N GLY A 145 6.20 -9.94 -5.11
CA GLY A 145 6.11 -10.68 -3.85
C GLY A 145 5.61 -9.79 -2.70
N PRO A 146 5.11 -10.39 -1.59
CA PRO A 146 4.54 -9.64 -0.48
C PRO A 146 5.49 -8.59 0.12
N GLY A 147 6.78 -8.89 0.27
CA GLY A 147 7.75 -7.93 0.82
C GLY A 147 7.88 -6.68 -0.04
N LEU A 148 8.01 -6.84 -1.36
CA LEU A 148 8.05 -5.69 -2.28
C LEU A 148 6.71 -4.95 -2.28
N ALA A 149 5.57 -5.65 -2.27
CA ALA A 149 4.27 -5.03 -2.25
C ALA A 149 4.08 -4.12 -1.02
N CYS A 150 4.51 -4.56 0.17
CA CYS A 150 4.46 -3.75 1.38
C CYS A 150 5.34 -2.49 1.25
N GLU A 151 6.56 -2.61 0.69
CA GLU A 151 7.43 -1.46 0.42
C GLU A 151 6.80 -0.47 -0.56
N LEU A 152 6.18 -0.95 -1.66
CA LEU A 152 5.50 -0.11 -2.64
C LEU A 152 4.30 0.63 -2.02
N VAL A 153 3.55 -0.06 -1.16
CA VAL A 153 2.43 0.53 -0.41
C VAL A 153 2.93 1.60 0.55
N ASP A 154 4.02 1.36 1.28
CA ASP A 154 4.61 2.35 2.18
C ASP A 154 5.04 3.61 1.43
N LEU A 155 5.75 3.44 0.32
CA LEU A 155 6.17 4.55 -0.54
C LEU A 155 4.97 5.32 -1.10
N PHE A 156 3.91 4.62 -1.49
CA PHE A 156 2.70 5.26 -2.01
C PHE A 156 1.96 6.05 -0.93
N LEU A 157 1.79 5.49 0.27
CA LEU A 157 1.07 6.14 1.35
C LEU A 157 1.85 7.29 1.99
N ASP A 158 3.18 7.15 2.12
CA ASP A 158 4.02 8.10 2.84
C ASP A 158 4.58 9.22 1.94
N THR A 159 4.37 9.17 0.62
CA THR A 159 4.88 10.21 -0.31
C THR A 159 3.80 11.27 -0.57
N PRO A 160 4.02 12.54 -0.19
CA PRO A 160 3.11 13.63 -0.51
C PRO A 160 3.22 14.04 -1.99
N PHE A 161 2.18 14.72 -2.50
CA PHE A 161 2.24 15.34 -3.82
C PHE A 161 3.14 16.59 -3.79
N GLU A 162 4.08 16.69 -4.73
CA GLU A 162 5.02 17.81 -4.80
C GLU A 162 4.36 19.12 -5.26
N GLY A 163 3.26 19.04 -6.03
CA GLY A 163 2.58 20.21 -6.55
C GLY A 163 3.37 20.92 -7.66
N GLY A 164 3.45 22.26 -7.58
CA GLY A 164 4.22 23.07 -8.51
C GLY A 164 3.87 22.82 -9.98
N ARG A 165 4.89 22.59 -10.83
CA ARG A 165 4.72 22.28 -12.26
C ARG A 165 3.88 21.03 -12.54
N HIS A 166 3.81 20.10 -11.56
CA HIS A 166 3.06 18.85 -11.70
C HIS A 166 1.55 19.07 -11.56
N ALA A 167 1.12 20.04 -10.75
CA ALA A 167 -0.30 20.38 -10.58
C ALA A 167 -0.98 20.73 -11.91
N GLY A 168 -0.33 21.53 -12.75
CA GLY A 168 -0.87 21.86 -14.08
C GLY A 168 -0.99 20.66 -15.02
N ARG A 169 -0.12 19.65 -14.88
CA ARG A 169 -0.19 18.40 -15.65
C ARG A 169 -1.32 17.51 -15.17
N VAL A 170 -1.48 17.38 -13.84
CA VAL A 170 -2.60 16.65 -13.22
C VAL A 170 -3.94 17.27 -13.62
N ALA A 171 -4.06 18.60 -13.59
CA ALA A 171 -5.28 19.29 -14.04
C ALA A 171 -5.62 18.99 -15.52
N LYS A 172 -4.61 18.85 -16.39
CA LYS A 172 -4.85 18.45 -17.79
C LYS A 172 -5.33 16.99 -17.91
N ILE A 173 -4.88 16.08 -17.03
CA ILE A 173 -5.40 14.70 -16.99
C ILE A 173 -6.88 14.74 -16.60
N SER A 174 -7.24 15.44 -15.52
CA SER A 174 -8.63 15.56 -15.06
C SER A 174 -9.55 16.23 -16.12
N ALA A 175 -9.03 17.16 -16.91
CA ALA A 175 -9.82 17.78 -17.99
C ALA A 175 -10.18 16.81 -19.14
N LEU A 176 -9.54 15.64 -19.25
CA LEU A 176 -9.89 14.61 -20.23
C LEU A 176 -11.20 13.89 -19.88
N GLU A 177 -11.62 13.92 -18.62
CA GLU A 177 -12.87 13.32 -18.14
C GLU A 177 -14.13 14.02 -18.65
N GLN A 178 -13.99 15.25 -19.18
CA GLN A 178 -15.09 16.09 -19.68
C GLN A 178 -15.24 16.08 -21.22
N ARG A 179 -14.68 15.10 -21.92
CA ARG A 179 -14.70 15.00 -23.38
C ARG A 179 -15.78 14.07 -23.90
#